data_21aab6b07745d4101ef625b9225329ea
#
_entry.id   21aab6b07745d4101ef625b9225329ea
#
_cell.length_a   1.000
_cell.length_b   1.000
_cell.length_c   1.000
_cell.angle_alpha   90.00
_cell.angle_beta   90.00
_cell.angle_gamma   90.00
#
_symmetry.space_group_name_H-M   'P 1'
#
loop_
_entity.id
_entity.type
_entity.pdbx_description
1 polymer ?
#
loop_
_entity_poly.entity_id
_entity_poly.type
_entity_poly.pdbx_seq_one_letter_code
_entity_poly.pdbx_strand_id
1 'polypeptide(L)'
;MANIARYVDEDGHLPPETETGNGGFPAWKPTGHELAIMLTLAIISLMVSLDATIIITSLSTIIQAFDTGTTQGLWIGTSYLLTCAVSMPFIASLSDIFGRPRCLFASLLIFTTGTVLCAVAHTMRVLLAGRSIQGIGGGGIIILSLVIFTDIVPLRSRPQYIGITQGAWAIGTCIGPVIGGAFATPTLWRWIFYLMFPFCAIGLTLVPLVVSLKPRSATWREMLVRVDWIGALLFIPSATGFLIAISWGGAQFPWFAGAVIVPLVLGLLGLVTTVVYETFCAREPFLRHSLFHSRSSFALYAGAFVQGLLLYGQLYYLPFFFESVRSDSPLRTGVSVLAVMLTLIPAAVVVGRVITRTGMYRWAIWTGWALVSLGTGLTILWNAQTSTSVWVVSLVILGLGHGLLLNALNTASQAVCVPGDEGAAAAMYAFLRSFGMALGVGIGGSVFQNVMKIKLRDLNLPMDIATNAEAFVNALRQSQPGATLRRANVLDAYVYGFRGVFSFFCGLAGLALVVSTLIKHVKIDKELVTEHGLDTESRLALSLNRLGRNRRPGQTDDQEGQVV
;
A
#
# COMPACT_ATOMS: atom_id res chain seq x y z
N MET A 1 -10.11 30.80 7.64
CA MET A 1 -11.35 31.42 8.16
C MET A 1 -12.54 30.46 8.21
N ALA A 2 -12.70 29.51 7.32
CA ALA A 2 -13.87 28.60 7.33
C ALA A 2 -13.96 27.62 8.52
N ASN A 3 -12.89 27.38 9.28
CA ASN A 3 -12.93 26.52 10.47
C ASN A 3 -13.30 27.25 11.77
N ILE A 4 -13.19 28.57 11.82
CA ILE A 4 -13.59 29.36 13.00
C ILE A 4 -15.13 29.41 13.08
N ALA A 5 -15.83 29.45 11.94
CA ALA A 5 -17.29 29.45 11.86
C ALA A 5 -17.98 28.19 12.45
N ARG A 6 -17.24 27.12 12.73
CA ARG A 6 -17.75 25.90 13.40
C ARG A 6 -17.82 25.99 14.93
N TYR A 7 -17.18 27.03 15.50
CA TYR A 7 -17.07 27.21 16.94
C TYR A 7 -17.65 28.55 17.43
N VAL A 8 -18.32 29.28 16.54
CA VAL A 8 -19.00 30.53 16.85
C VAL A 8 -20.48 30.22 16.95
N ASP A 9 -21.12 30.64 18.05
CA ASP A 9 -22.57 30.55 18.24
C ASP A 9 -23.35 31.50 17.27
N GLU A 10 -24.66 31.39 17.24
CA GLU A 10 -25.51 32.20 16.36
C GLU A 10 -25.37 33.72 16.62
N ASP A 11 -24.83 34.12 17.76
CA ASP A 11 -24.61 35.51 18.16
C ASP A 11 -23.17 36.00 17.89
N GLY A 12 -22.32 35.20 17.27
CA GLY A 12 -20.97 35.59 16.89
C GLY A 12 -19.93 35.51 18.02
N HIS A 13 -20.26 34.88 19.14
CA HIS A 13 -19.35 34.69 20.26
C HIS A 13 -18.69 33.31 20.22
N LEU A 14 -17.39 33.25 20.51
CA LEU A 14 -16.72 32.01 20.83
C LEU A 14 -17.30 31.48 22.15
N PRO A 15 -17.58 30.17 22.28
CA PRO A 15 -18.02 29.62 23.55
C PRO A 15 -17.00 29.98 24.63
N PRO A 16 -17.45 30.31 25.84
CA PRO A 16 -16.55 30.67 26.93
C PRO A 16 -15.50 29.57 27.09
N GLU A 17 -14.23 29.95 27.18
CA GLU A 17 -13.14 29.05 27.47
C GLU A 17 -13.47 28.30 28.76
N THR A 18 -14.02 27.09 28.62
CA THR A 18 -14.15 26.19 29.72
C THR A 18 -12.72 25.89 30.15
N GLU A 19 -12.34 26.38 31.35
CA GLU A 19 -11.09 26.10 32.03
C GLU A 19 -10.89 24.58 32.09
N THR A 20 -10.33 23.99 31.05
CA THR A 20 -9.80 22.65 31.07
C THR A 20 -8.33 22.76 31.38
N GLY A 21 -8.02 22.62 32.65
CA GLY A 21 -6.64 22.43 33.12
C GLY A 21 -5.99 21.28 32.37
N ASN A 22 -5.10 21.58 31.48
CA ASN A 22 -4.28 20.87 30.50
C ASN A 22 -4.74 21.20 29.07
N GLY A 23 -4.01 22.09 28.40
CA GLY A 23 -4.23 22.63 27.05
C GLY A 23 -4.71 21.66 25.96
N GLY A 24 -5.91 21.13 26.11
CA GLY A 24 -6.52 20.18 25.21
C GLY A 24 -7.34 20.89 24.17
N PHE A 25 -6.85 20.93 22.93
CA PHE A 25 -7.69 21.23 21.78
C PHE A 25 -8.95 20.35 21.79
N PRO A 26 -10.15 20.88 21.50
CA PRO A 26 -11.37 20.09 21.47
C PRO A 26 -11.16 18.91 20.49
N ALA A 27 -11.54 17.70 20.94
CA ALA A 27 -11.38 16.49 20.14
C ALA A 27 -12.22 16.61 18.87
N TRP A 28 -11.56 16.74 17.71
CA TRP A 28 -12.25 16.72 16.42
C TRP A 28 -13.01 15.40 16.26
N LYS A 29 -14.27 15.49 15.84
CA LYS A 29 -15.13 14.34 15.54
C LYS A 29 -15.59 14.43 14.09
N PRO A 30 -15.55 13.32 13.33
CA PRO A 30 -16.05 13.31 11.96
C PRO A 30 -17.54 13.52 11.92
N THR A 31 -18.01 14.30 10.97
CA THR A 31 -19.43 14.35 10.60
C THR A 31 -19.83 13.04 9.92
N GLY A 32 -21.14 12.76 9.84
CA GLY A 32 -21.64 11.57 9.16
C GLY A 32 -21.16 11.43 7.72
N HIS A 33 -20.94 12.57 7.03
CA HIS A 33 -20.43 12.58 5.68
C HIS A 33 -18.93 12.26 5.59
N GLU A 34 -18.13 12.87 6.45
CA GLU A 34 -16.69 12.55 6.53
C GLU A 34 -16.51 11.07 6.83
N LEU A 35 -17.33 10.52 7.73
CA LEU A 35 -17.32 9.07 8.02
C LEU A 35 -17.73 8.25 6.79
N ALA A 36 -18.73 8.66 6.01
CA ALA A 36 -19.13 7.97 4.78
C ALA A 36 -18.00 7.99 3.72
N ILE A 37 -17.26 9.12 3.59
CA ILE A 37 -16.06 9.18 2.74
C ILE A 37 -15.02 8.18 3.24
N MET A 38 -14.69 8.18 4.53
CA MET A 38 -13.69 7.26 5.12
C MET A 38 -14.06 5.80 4.89
N LEU A 39 -15.33 5.43 5.06
CA LEU A 39 -15.80 4.06 4.82
C LEU A 39 -15.73 3.69 3.33
N THR A 40 -16.07 4.61 2.43
CA THR A 40 -15.91 4.39 0.98
C THR A 40 -14.46 4.15 0.62
N LEU A 41 -13.53 4.96 1.13
CA LEU A 41 -12.09 4.79 0.94
C LEU A 41 -11.60 3.47 1.55
N ALA A 42 -12.14 3.05 2.68
CA ALA A 42 -11.80 1.77 3.32
C ALA A 42 -12.23 0.56 2.46
N ILE A 43 -13.44 0.59 1.88
CA ILE A 43 -13.95 -0.49 1.02
C ILE A 43 -13.08 -0.65 -0.23
N ILE A 44 -12.74 0.45 -0.92
CA ILE A 44 -11.89 0.38 -2.12
C ILE A 44 -10.44 0.03 -1.78
N SER A 45 -9.93 0.43 -0.61
CA SER A 45 -8.60 0.03 -0.13
C SER A 45 -8.54 -1.47 0.21
N LEU A 46 -9.61 -2.02 0.80
CA LEU A 46 -9.77 -3.45 1.04
C LEU A 46 -9.75 -4.23 -0.29
N MET A 47 -10.47 -3.77 -1.31
CA MET A 47 -10.48 -4.38 -2.64
C MET A 47 -9.06 -4.48 -3.22
N VAL A 48 -8.33 -3.36 -3.23
CA VAL A 48 -6.98 -3.29 -3.82
C VAL A 48 -6.00 -4.19 -3.07
N SER A 49 -6.06 -4.24 -1.75
CA SER A 49 -5.18 -5.08 -0.94
C SER A 49 -5.52 -6.58 -1.06
N LEU A 50 -6.80 -6.90 -1.16
CA LEU A 50 -7.27 -8.26 -1.40
C LEU A 50 -6.78 -8.77 -2.76
N ASP A 51 -6.95 -7.96 -3.83
CA ASP A 51 -6.48 -8.28 -5.18
C ASP A 51 -4.96 -8.47 -5.27
N ALA A 52 -4.20 -7.65 -4.54
CA ALA A 52 -2.74 -7.74 -4.51
C ALA A 52 -2.22 -9.05 -3.90
N THR A 53 -2.96 -9.66 -2.98
CA THR A 53 -2.49 -10.80 -2.16
C THR A 53 -3.17 -12.13 -2.48
N ILE A 54 -4.37 -12.09 -3.07
CA ILE A 54 -5.15 -13.31 -3.40
C ILE A 54 -4.42 -14.24 -4.38
N ILE A 55 -3.55 -13.69 -5.23
CA ILE A 55 -2.79 -14.42 -6.24
C ILE A 55 -1.68 -15.27 -5.63
N ILE A 56 -1.13 -14.90 -4.47
CA ILE A 56 0.06 -15.54 -3.89
C ILE A 56 -0.13 -17.06 -3.75
N THR A 57 -1.27 -17.48 -3.22
CA THR A 57 -1.58 -18.90 -2.96
C THR A 57 -2.21 -19.64 -4.16
N SER A 58 -2.70 -18.92 -5.16
CA SER A 58 -3.27 -19.50 -6.38
C SER A 58 -2.31 -19.50 -7.58
N LEU A 59 -1.10 -18.95 -7.40
CA LEU A 59 -0.13 -18.74 -8.45
C LEU A 59 0.24 -20.03 -9.22
N SER A 60 0.51 -21.11 -8.50
CA SER A 60 0.85 -22.41 -9.08
C SER A 60 -0.27 -22.97 -9.95
N THR A 61 -1.51 -22.80 -9.55
CA THR A 61 -2.69 -23.23 -10.31
C THR A 61 -2.86 -22.42 -11.61
N ILE A 62 -2.62 -21.10 -11.53
CA ILE A 62 -2.70 -20.22 -12.71
C ILE A 62 -1.61 -20.56 -13.72
N ILE A 63 -0.36 -20.80 -13.26
CA ILE A 63 0.77 -21.22 -14.10
C ILE A 63 0.42 -22.51 -14.85
N GLN A 64 -0.12 -23.50 -14.17
CA GLN A 64 -0.55 -24.76 -14.78
C GLN A 64 -1.68 -24.56 -15.80
N ALA A 65 -2.65 -23.68 -15.50
CA ALA A 65 -3.78 -23.42 -16.39
C ALA A 65 -3.38 -22.79 -17.74
N PHE A 66 -2.25 -22.07 -17.79
CA PHE A 66 -1.70 -21.47 -19.00
C PHE A 66 -0.54 -22.25 -19.63
N ASP A 67 -0.15 -23.39 -19.04
CA ASP A 67 1.01 -24.21 -19.46
C ASP A 67 2.28 -23.36 -19.66
N THR A 68 2.57 -22.49 -18.67
CA THR A 68 3.68 -21.55 -18.73
C THR A 68 4.73 -21.84 -17.66
N GLY A 69 5.96 -21.35 -17.86
CA GLY A 69 7.03 -21.50 -16.88
C GLY A 69 6.82 -20.64 -15.61
N THR A 70 7.39 -21.08 -14.51
CA THR A 70 7.35 -20.41 -13.19
C THR A 70 7.80 -18.96 -13.27
N THR A 71 8.80 -18.67 -14.09
CA THR A 71 9.32 -17.32 -14.34
C THR A 71 8.25 -16.34 -14.85
N GLN A 72 7.39 -16.80 -15.79
CA GLN A 72 6.29 -15.98 -16.31
C GLN A 72 5.17 -15.83 -15.27
N GLY A 73 4.97 -16.85 -14.44
CA GLY A 73 3.98 -16.81 -13.38
C GLY A 73 4.28 -15.74 -12.32
N LEU A 74 5.53 -15.58 -11.92
CA LEU A 74 5.96 -14.55 -10.95
C LEU A 74 5.59 -13.14 -11.43
N TRP A 75 5.56 -12.92 -12.75
CA TRP A 75 5.16 -11.63 -13.32
C TRP A 75 3.71 -11.27 -13.08
N ILE A 76 2.82 -12.22 -12.77
CA ILE A 76 1.41 -11.95 -12.48
C ILE A 76 1.27 -11.01 -11.27
N GLY A 77 2.03 -11.28 -10.20
CA GLY A 77 2.07 -10.41 -9.02
C GLY A 77 2.97 -9.18 -9.21
N THR A 78 4.17 -9.40 -9.79
CA THR A 78 5.19 -8.35 -9.92
C THR A 78 4.76 -7.23 -10.87
N SER A 79 4.12 -7.54 -12.02
CA SER A 79 3.63 -6.52 -12.95
C SER A 79 2.61 -5.59 -12.30
N TYR A 80 1.73 -6.11 -11.47
CA TYR A 80 0.77 -5.32 -10.70
C TYR A 80 1.46 -4.39 -9.70
N LEU A 81 2.36 -4.92 -8.86
CA LEU A 81 3.07 -4.12 -7.85
C LEU A 81 3.96 -3.05 -8.49
N LEU A 82 4.63 -3.39 -9.57
CA LEU A 82 5.49 -2.48 -10.33
C LEU A 82 4.69 -1.30 -10.89
N THR A 83 3.63 -1.59 -11.66
CA THR A 83 2.82 -0.53 -12.27
C THR A 83 2.05 0.27 -11.21
N CYS A 84 1.65 -0.36 -10.10
CA CYS A 84 1.07 0.31 -8.95
C CYS A 84 2.04 1.35 -8.38
N ALA A 85 3.28 0.95 -8.07
CA ALA A 85 4.27 1.85 -7.47
C ALA A 85 4.66 2.99 -8.42
N VAL A 86 4.92 2.69 -9.69
CA VAL A 86 5.40 3.67 -10.67
C VAL A 86 4.33 4.72 -11.02
N SER A 87 3.05 4.35 -11.03
CA SER A 87 1.97 5.28 -11.37
C SER A 87 1.60 6.26 -10.24
N MET A 88 1.90 5.92 -8.98
CA MET A 88 1.46 6.69 -7.80
C MET A 88 1.84 8.18 -7.81
N PRO A 89 3.11 8.60 -8.01
CA PRO A 89 3.48 10.00 -7.90
C PRO A 89 2.78 10.84 -8.98
N PHE A 90 2.69 10.30 -10.18
CA PHE A 90 2.05 10.97 -11.29
C PHE A 90 0.55 11.13 -11.08
N ILE A 91 -0.16 10.09 -10.61
CA ILE A 91 -1.60 10.16 -10.31
C ILE A 91 -1.86 11.12 -9.15
N ALA A 92 -0.99 11.19 -8.14
CA ALA A 92 -1.10 12.18 -7.08
C ALA A 92 -1.06 13.60 -7.62
N SER A 93 -0.08 13.93 -8.46
CA SER A 93 0.04 15.23 -9.12
C SER A 93 -1.16 15.54 -10.02
N LEU A 94 -1.60 14.56 -10.84
CA LEU A 94 -2.81 14.73 -11.64
C LEU A 94 -4.02 15.10 -10.77
N SER A 95 -4.11 14.55 -9.58
CA SER A 95 -5.23 14.81 -8.69
C SER A 95 -5.21 16.22 -8.07
N ASP A 96 -4.03 16.84 -7.96
CA ASP A 96 -3.89 18.25 -7.57
C ASP A 96 -4.45 19.18 -8.67
N ILE A 97 -4.33 18.76 -9.93
CA ILE A 97 -4.73 19.55 -11.11
C ILE A 97 -6.19 19.32 -11.46
N PHE A 98 -6.62 18.05 -11.64
CA PHE A 98 -7.96 17.67 -12.11
C PHE A 98 -9.00 17.53 -10.99
N GLY A 99 -8.54 17.49 -9.74
CA GLY A 99 -9.36 17.26 -8.55
C GLY A 99 -9.40 15.81 -8.10
N ARG A 100 -9.36 15.60 -6.78
CA ARG A 100 -9.28 14.28 -6.13
C ARG A 100 -10.37 13.29 -6.56
N PRO A 101 -11.70 13.66 -6.53
CA PRO A 101 -12.77 12.70 -6.82
C PRO A 101 -12.74 12.18 -8.26
N ARG A 102 -12.42 13.08 -9.22
CA ARG A 102 -12.35 12.70 -10.65
C ARG A 102 -11.22 11.71 -10.92
N CYS A 103 -10.04 11.98 -10.35
CA CYS A 103 -8.89 11.08 -10.50
C CYS A 103 -9.11 9.73 -9.78
N LEU A 104 -9.78 9.73 -8.62
CA LEU A 104 -10.14 8.50 -7.92
C LEU A 104 -11.13 7.65 -8.73
N PHE A 105 -12.15 8.30 -9.33
CA PHE A 105 -13.11 7.63 -10.21
C PHE A 105 -12.44 7.05 -11.48
N ALA A 106 -11.54 7.82 -12.11
CA ALA A 106 -10.75 7.35 -13.25
C ALA A 106 -9.87 6.15 -12.87
N SER A 107 -9.23 6.18 -11.70
CA SER A 107 -8.42 5.06 -11.19
C SER A 107 -9.26 3.80 -10.97
N LEU A 108 -10.49 3.94 -10.46
CA LEU A 108 -11.44 2.83 -10.33
C LEU A 108 -11.86 2.25 -11.68
N LEU A 109 -12.09 3.10 -12.70
CA LEU A 109 -12.39 2.64 -14.06
C LEU A 109 -11.23 1.86 -14.65
N ILE A 110 -9.98 2.35 -14.50
CA ILE A 110 -8.76 1.67 -14.96
C ILE A 110 -8.62 0.33 -14.24
N PHE A 111 -8.80 0.29 -12.92
CA PHE A 111 -8.74 -0.95 -12.14
C PHE A 111 -9.78 -1.96 -12.61
N THR A 112 -11.03 -1.52 -12.80
CA THR A 112 -12.13 -2.37 -13.28
C THR A 112 -11.84 -2.93 -14.67
N THR A 113 -11.33 -2.10 -15.59
CA THR A 113 -10.93 -2.54 -16.93
C THR A 113 -9.85 -3.61 -16.87
N GLY A 114 -8.81 -3.41 -16.04
CA GLY A 114 -7.77 -4.41 -15.80
C GLY A 114 -8.35 -5.72 -15.22
N THR A 115 -9.30 -5.62 -14.30
CA THR A 115 -9.99 -6.77 -13.70
C THR A 115 -10.77 -7.56 -14.75
N VAL A 116 -11.49 -6.87 -15.65
CA VAL A 116 -12.20 -7.52 -16.77
C VAL A 116 -11.22 -8.27 -17.67
N LEU A 117 -10.10 -7.62 -18.06
CA LEU A 117 -9.08 -8.27 -18.90
C LEU A 117 -8.48 -9.51 -18.24
N CYS A 118 -8.23 -9.45 -16.93
CA CYS A 118 -7.74 -10.61 -16.18
C CYS A 118 -8.77 -11.75 -16.12
N ALA A 119 -10.04 -11.43 -15.90
CA ALA A 119 -11.12 -12.42 -15.80
C ALA A 119 -11.35 -13.19 -17.12
N VAL A 120 -11.23 -12.50 -18.27
CA VAL A 120 -11.43 -13.08 -19.60
C VAL A 120 -10.13 -13.54 -20.28
N ALA A 121 -8.99 -13.50 -19.58
CA ALA A 121 -7.71 -13.85 -20.17
C ALA A 121 -7.66 -15.33 -20.61
N HIS A 122 -7.30 -15.55 -21.87
CA HIS A 122 -7.04 -16.87 -22.46
C HIS A 122 -5.55 -17.12 -22.69
N THR A 123 -4.71 -16.10 -22.57
CA THR A 123 -3.26 -16.21 -22.71
C THR A 123 -2.56 -15.48 -21.56
N MET A 124 -1.36 -15.93 -21.19
CA MET A 124 -0.55 -15.28 -20.17
C MET A 124 -0.26 -13.80 -20.51
N ARG A 125 -0.06 -13.47 -21.79
CA ARG A 125 0.17 -12.07 -22.23
C ARG A 125 -1.01 -11.16 -21.91
N VAL A 126 -2.23 -11.61 -22.14
CA VAL A 126 -3.46 -10.84 -21.82
C VAL A 126 -3.61 -10.71 -20.31
N LEU A 127 -3.33 -11.76 -19.55
CA LEU A 127 -3.35 -11.71 -18.09
C LEU A 127 -2.36 -10.68 -17.55
N LEU A 128 -1.11 -10.67 -18.03
CA LEU A 128 -0.09 -9.72 -17.61
C LEU A 128 -0.44 -8.27 -18.00
N ALA A 129 -0.99 -8.06 -19.20
CA ALA A 129 -1.49 -6.75 -19.61
C ALA A 129 -2.64 -6.29 -18.69
N GLY A 130 -3.59 -7.16 -18.39
CA GLY A 130 -4.68 -6.90 -17.44
C GLY A 130 -4.15 -6.53 -16.04
N ARG A 131 -3.17 -7.28 -15.53
CA ARG A 131 -2.53 -7.02 -14.24
C ARG A 131 -1.79 -5.67 -14.22
N SER A 132 -1.12 -5.32 -15.31
CA SER A 132 -0.44 -4.02 -15.42
C SER A 132 -1.43 -2.85 -15.41
N ILE A 133 -2.53 -2.95 -16.15
CA ILE A 133 -3.60 -1.94 -16.15
C ILE A 133 -4.27 -1.86 -14.77
N GLN A 134 -4.57 -3.01 -14.16
CA GLN A 134 -5.14 -3.11 -12.83
C GLN A 134 -4.20 -2.48 -11.78
N GLY A 135 -2.88 -2.65 -11.90
CA GLY A 135 -1.87 -2.05 -11.03
C GLY A 135 -1.87 -0.51 -11.13
N ILE A 136 -1.98 0.07 -12.33
CA ILE A 136 -2.09 1.54 -12.49
C ILE A 136 -3.32 2.06 -11.73
N GLY A 137 -4.47 1.43 -11.91
CA GLY A 137 -5.69 1.79 -11.18
C GLY A 137 -5.56 1.62 -9.67
N GLY A 138 -4.97 0.49 -9.23
CA GLY A 138 -4.72 0.19 -7.82
C GLY A 138 -3.80 1.21 -7.15
N GLY A 139 -2.71 1.61 -7.82
CA GLY A 139 -1.82 2.67 -7.37
C GLY A 139 -2.53 3.99 -7.16
N GLY A 140 -3.39 4.38 -8.12
CA GLY A 140 -4.24 5.57 -7.99
C GLY A 140 -5.21 5.49 -6.81
N ILE A 141 -5.86 4.35 -6.60
CA ILE A 141 -6.79 4.16 -5.47
C ILE A 141 -6.06 4.28 -4.14
N ILE A 142 -4.89 3.63 -3.98
CA ILE A 142 -4.13 3.67 -2.72
C ILE A 142 -3.70 5.09 -2.39
N ILE A 143 -3.06 5.78 -3.36
CA ILE A 143 -2.49 7.10 -3.10
C ILE A 143 -3.58 8.15 -2.88
N LEU A 144 -4.64 8.13 -3.70
CA LEU A 144 -5.73 9.09 -3.58
C LEU A 144 -6.57 8.86 -2.33
N SER A 145 -6.75 7.61 -1.90
CA SER A 145 -7.39 7.33 -0.61
C SER A 145 -6.65 7.99 0.54
N LEU A 146 -5.31 7.92 0.55
CA LEU A 146 -4.51 8.54 1.58
C LEU A 146 -4.54 10.06 1.49
N VAL A 147 -4.42 10.63 0.28
CA VAL A 147 -4.40 12.08 0.07
C VAL A 147 -5.76 12.70 0.41
N ILE A 148 -6.88 12.11 -0.05
CA ILE A 148 -8.23 12.58 0.31
C ILE A 148 -8.43 12.53 1.82
N PHE A 149 -7.91 11.50 2.48
CA PHE A 149 -7.95 11.41 3.93
C PHE A 149 -7.22 12.58 4.60
N THR A 150 -6.06 13.01 4.05
CA THR A 150 -5.32 14.17 4.58
C THR A 150 -6.04 15.50 4.33
N ASP A 151 -6.86 15.60 3.29
CA ASP A 151 -7.61 16.80 2.97
C ASP A 151 -8.83 17.02 3.89
N ILE A 152 -9.37 15.94 4.50
CA ILE A 152 -10.59 16.01 5.33
C ILE A 152 -10.31 15.92 6.84
N VAL A 153 -9.18 15.34 7.28
CA VAL A 153 -8.88 15.09 8.70
C VAL A 153 -7.72 15.97 9.18
N PRO A 154 -7.90 16.73 10.28
CA PRO A 154 -6.80 17.48 10.89
C PRO A 154 -5.64 16.58 11.30
N LEU A 155 -4.39 17.06 11.15
CA LEU A 155 -3.18 16.26 11.32
C LEU A 155 -3.14 15.50 12.66
N ARG A 156 -3.53 16.14 13.76
CA ARG A 156 -3.55 15.53 15.09
C ARG A 156 -4.49 14.34 15.20
N SER A 157 -5.63 14.38 14.50
CA SER A 157 -6.64 13.31 14.54
C SER A 157 -6.41 12.22 13.50
N ARG A 158 -5.55 12.48 12.49
CA ARG A 158 -5.24 11.52 11.41
C ARG A 158 -4.80 10.14 11.91
N PRO A 159 -3.89 10.01 12.91
CA PRO A 159 -3.43 8.70 13.34
C PRO A 159 -4.54 7.79 13.88
N GLN A 160 -5.55 8.37 14.52
CA GLN A 160 -6.68 7.60 15.05
C GLN A 160 -7.62 7.11 13.94
N TYR A 161 -7.96 7.96 12.97
CA TYR A 161 -8.98 7.65 11.97
C TYR A 161 -8.41 6.96 10.73
N ILE A 162 -7.13 7.18 10.38
CA ILE A 162 -6.46 6.46 9.29
C ILE A 162 -6.44 4.94 9.54
N GLY A 163 -6.56 4.53 10.81
CA GLY A 163 -6.72 3.14 11.20
C GLY A 163 -7.92 2.45 10.54
N ILE A 164 -8.95 3.18 10.12
CA ILE A 164 -10.11 2.62 9.40
C ILE A 164 -9.67 2.11 8.01
N THR A 165 -8.99 2.97 7.24
CA THR A 165 -8.54 2.63 5.88
C THR A 165 -7.39 1.63 5.91
N GLN A 166 -6.44 1.81 6.83
CA GLN A 166 -5.31 0.88 7.00
C GLN A 166 -5.73 -0.47 7.57
N GLY A 167 -6.74 -0.49 8.45
CA GLY A 167 -7.36 -1.71 8.95
C GLY A 167 -8.06 -2.49 7.83
N ALA A 168 -8.81 -1.81 6.98
CA ALA A 168 -9.44 -2.41 5.80
C ALA A 168 -8.40 -2.98 4.83
N TRP A 169 -7.31 -2.22 4.57
CA TRP A 169 -6.18 -2.68 3.76
C TRP A 169 -5.52 -3.93 4.37
N ALA A 170 -5.28 -3.94 5.66
CA ALA A 170 -4.67 -5.09 6.34
C ALA A 170 -5.60 -6.31 6.37
N ILE A 171 -6.92 -6.12 6.51
CA ILE A 171 -7.92 -7.19 6.41
C ILE A 171 -7.88 -7.82 5.01
N GLY A 172 -7.85 -7.02 3.94
CA GLY A 172 -7.75 -7.52 2.58
C GLY A 172 -6.46 -8.32 2.36
N THR A 173 -5.33 -7.79 2.83
CA THR A 173 -4.02 -8.48 2.76
C THR A 173 -4.02 -9.81 3.52
N CYS A 174 -4.74 -9.89 4.64
CA CYS A 174 -4.84 -11.06 5.49
C CYS A 174 -5.74 -12.16 4.88
N ILE A 175 -6.91 -11.77 4.40
CA ILE A 175 -7.91 -12.70 3.88
C ILE A 175 -7.54 -13.16 2.45
N GLY A 176 -6.78 -12.35 1.70
CA GLY A 176 -6.38 -12.63 0.33
C GLY A 176 -5.79 -14.02 0.11
N PRO A 177 -4.71 -14.39 0.81
CA PRO A 177 -4.10 -15.72 0.67
C PRO A 177 -5.04 -16.88 1.05
N VAL A 178 -5.95 -16.66 2.00
CA VAL A 178 -6.94 -17.68 2.42
C VAL A 178 -7.96 -17.92 1.31
N ILE A 179 -8.53 -16.84 0.75
CA ILE A 179 -9.49 -16.91 -0.36
C ILE A 179 -8.79 -17.43 -1.62
N GLY A 180 -7.58 -16.95 -1.92
CA GLY A 180 -6.79 -17.43 -3.05
C GLY A 180 -6.52 -18.93 -2.97
N GLY A 181 -6.17 -19.43 -1.78
CA GLY A 181 -5.99 -20.86 -1.52
C GLY A 181 -7.27 -21.68 -1.69
N ALA A 182 -8.42 -21.13 -1.30
CA ALA A 182 -9.72 -21.78 -1.48
C ALA A 182 -10.11 -21.88 -2.98
N PHE A 183 -9.76 -20.89 -3.79
CA PHE A 183 -10.00 -20.88 -5.23
C PHE A 183 -8.87 -21.49 -6.06
N ALA A 184 -7.80 -21.99 -5.45
CA ALA A 184 -6.65 -22.58 -6.11
C ALA A 184 -6.97 -23.96 -6.74
N THR A 185 -7.98 -24.03 -7.58
CA THR A 185 -8.34 -25.21 -8.38
C THR A 185 -8.42 -24.85 -9.86
N PRO A 186 -8.17 -25.80 -10.79
CA PRO A 186 -8.17 -25.52 -12.23
C PRO A 186 -9.47 -24.89 -12.76
N THR A 187 -10.61 -25.17 -12.13
CA THR A 187 -11.94 -24.69 -12.52
C THR A 187 -12.32 -23.37 -11.87
N LEU A 188 -11.79 -23.04 -10.70
CA LEU A 188 -12.27 -21.92 -9.89
C LEU A 188 -11.30 -20.73 -9.82
N TRP A 189 -10.07 -20.83 -10.31
CA TRP A 189 -9.07 -19.77 -10.16
C TRP A 189 -9.51 -18.40 -10.73
N ARG A 190 -10.37 -18.37 -11.76
CA ARG A 190 -10.89 -17.11 -12.31
C ARG A 190 -11.80 -16.36 -11.33
N TRP A 191 -12.36 -17.04 -10.32
CA TRP A 191 -13.19 -16.42 -9.29
C TRP A 191 -12.43 -15.40 -8.44
N ILE A 192 -11.10 -15.48 -8.39
CA ILE A 192 -10.28 -14.45 -7.72
C ILE A 192 -10.48 -13.06 -8.35
N PHE A 193 -10.70 -13.00 -9.69
CA PHE A 193 -10.99 -11.75 -10.40
C PHE A 193 -12.48 -11.40 -10.37
N TYR A 194 -13.37 -12.38 -10.47
CA TYR A 194 -14.81 -12.14 -10.37
C TYR A 194 -15.21 -11.57 -9.02
N LEU A 195 -14.54 -11.95 -7.95
CA LEU A 195 -14.75 -11.43 -6.59
C LEU A 195 -14.51 -9.91 -6.50
N MET A 196 -13.71 -9.33 -7.39
CA MET A 196 -13.44 -7.88 -7.38
C MET A 196 -14.61 -7.06 -7.94
N PHE A 197 -15.48 -7.62 -8.81
CA PHE A 197 -16.56 -6.85 -9.45
C PHE A 197 -17.57 -6.24 -8.48
N PRO A 198 -18.05 -6.90 -7.43
CA PRO A 198 -18.92 -6.27 -6.43
C PRO A 198 -18.27 -5.03 -5.80
N PHE A 199 -16.99 -5.11 -5.44
CA PHE A 199 -16.26 -3.98 -4.88
C PHE A 199 -16.07 -2.84 -5.90
N CYS A 200 -15.76 -3.18 -7.16
CA CYS A 200 -15.70 -2.21 -8.25
C CYS A 200 -17.04 -1.48 -8.43
N ALA A 201 -18.15 -2.21 -8.44
CA ALA A 201 -19.49 -1.64 -8.57
C ALA A 201 -19.83 -0.69 -7.39
N ILE A 202 -19.52 -1.11 -6.15
CA ILE A 202 -19.68 -0.28 -4.96
C ILE A 202 -18.82 0.98 -5.07
N GLY A 203 -17.54 0.86 -5.43
CA GLY A 203 -16.62 1.99 -5.58
C GLY A 203 -17.07 2.98 -6.65
N LEU A 204 -17.41 2.49 -7.85
CA LEU A 204 -17.89 3.31 -8.97
C LEU A 204 -19.21 4.03 -8.66
N THR A 205 -20.04 3.48 -7.78
CA THR A 205 -21.30 4.10 -7.34
C THR A 205 -21.07 5.07 -6.19
N LEU A 206 -20.33 4.68 -5.16
CA LEU A 206 -20.18 5.49 -3.94
C LEU A 206 -19.23 6.68 -4.15
N VAL A 207 -18.16 6.54 -4.93
CA VAL A 207 -17.19 7.64 -5.11
C VAL A 207 -17.86 8.90 -5.66
N PRO A 208 -18.61 8.89 -6.76
CA PRO A 208 -19.26 10.09 -7.27
C PRO A 208 -20.39 10.61 -6.36
N LEU A 209 -21.03 9.76 -5.55
CA LEU A 209 -22.13 10.15 -4.67
C LEU A 209 -21.66 10.71 -3.33
N VAL A 210 -20.55 10.17 -2.81
CA VAL A 210 -20.12 10.44 -1.44
C VAL A 210 -18.91 11.36 -1.40
N VAL A 211 -17.92 11.18 -2.31
CA VAL A 211 -16.67 11.96 -2.28
C VAL A 211 -16.86 13.30 -2.98
N SER A 212 -17.44 14.27 -2.26
CA SER A 212 -17.64 15.64 -2.74
C SER A 212 -16.62 16.58 -2.12
N LEU A 213 -15.59 16.96 -2.90
CA LEU A 213 -14.58 17.95 -2.56
C LEU A 213 -14.71 19.15 -3.51
N LYS A 214 -14.29 20.35 -3.06
CA LYS A 214 -14.39 21.58 -3.87
C LYS A 214 -13.72 21.37 -5.22
N PRO A 215 -14.46 21.57 -6.33
CA PRO A 215 -13.87 21.50 -7.66
C PRO A 215 -12.95 22.70 -7.89
N ARG A 216 -11.81 22.48 -8.54
CA ARG A 216 -10.96 23.57 -9.00
C ARG A 216 -11.60 24.20 -10.24
N SER A 217 -11.80 25.50 -10.23
CA SER A 217 -12.36 26.26 -11.36
C SER A 217 -11.25 26.57 -12.38
N ALA A 218 -10.94 25.60 -13.24
CA ALA A 218 -10.00 25.79 -14.35
C ALA A 218 -10.54 25.09 -15.60
N THR A 219 -10.23 25.61 -16.78
CA THR A 219 -10.58 24.97 -18.05
C THR A 219 -9.76 23.73 -18.30
N TRP A 220 -10.30 22.75 -19.05
CA TRP A 220 -9.58 21.52 -19.39
C TRP A 220 -8.23 21.80 -20.09
N ARG A 221 -8.16 22.83 -20.91
CA ARG A 221 -6.93 23.22 -21.60
C ARG A 221 -5.87 23.71 -20.62
N GLU A 222 -6.24 24.55 -19.67
CA GLU A 222 -5.34 25.03 -18.61
C GLU A 222 -4.83 23.89 -17.73
N MET A 223 -5.71 22.95 -17.37
CA MET A 223 -5.34 21.77 -16.59
C MET A 223 -4.33 20.90 -17.33
N LEU A 224 -4.53 20.62 -18.64
CA LEU A 224 -3.61 19.79 -19.44
C LEU A 224 -2.23 20.42 -19.63
N VAL A 225 -2.15 21.76 -19.72
CA VAL A 225 -0.88 22.49 -19.84
C VAL A 225 -0.06 22.47 -18.53
N ARG A 226 -0.75 22.34 -17.38
CA ARG A 226 -0.11 22.27 -16.06
C ARG A 226 0.49 20.91 -15.75
N VAL A 227 0.08 19.84 -16.48
CA VAL A 227 0.62 18.49 -16.27
C VAL A 227 2.08 18.44 -16.70
N ASP A 228 2.93 17.94 -15.81
CA ASP A 228 4.34 17.68 -16.14
C ASP A 228 4.50 16.40 -16.95
N TRP A 229 4.25 16.51 -18.26
CA TRP A 229 4.40 15.39 -19.21
C TRP A 229 5.85 14.95 -19.37
N ILE A 230 6.82 15.90 -19.28
CA ILE A 230 8.24 15.60 -19.44
C ILE A 230 8.73 14.80 -18.23
N GLY A 231 8.41 15.27 -17.02
CA GLY A 231 8.73 14.54 -15.79
C GLY A 231 8.13 13.12 -15.79
N ALA A 232 6.86 12.96 -16.22
CA ALA A 232 6.23 11.67 -16.34
C ALA A 232 6.94 10.76 -17.36
N LEU A 233 7.31 11.28 -18.53
CA LEU A 233 8.04 10.53 -19.57
C LEU A 233 9.44 10.13 -19.14
N LEU A 234 10.10 10.93 -18.31
CA LEU A 234 11.39 10.58 -17.73
C LEU A 234 11.25 9.56 -16.59
N PHE A 235 10.31 9.80 -15.68
CA PHE A 235 10.16 9.00 -14.47
C PHE A 235 9.62 7.58 -14.73
N ILE A 236 8.49 7.47 -15.46
CA ILE A 236 7.78 6.18 -15.61
C ILE A 236 8.64 5.10 -16.25
N PRO A 237 9.29 5.32 -17.42
CA PRO A 237 10.17 4.31 -18.02
C PRO A 237 11.41 4.03 -17.16
N SER A 238 11.97 5.05 -16.52
CA SER A 238 13.18 4.91 -15.72
C SER A 238 12.94 4.10 -14.46
N ALA A 239 11.88 4.40 -13.71
CA ALA A 239 11.49 3.64 -12.54
C ALA A 239 11.08 2.20 -12.91
N THR A 240 10.37 2.03 -14.03
CA THR A 240 10.00 0.72 -14.56
C THR A 240 11.23 -0.11 -14.91
N GLY A 241 12.17 0.46 -15.69
CA GLY A 241 13.41 -0.22 -16.07
C GLY A 241 14.27 -0.60 -14.87
N PHE A 242 14.39 0.30 -13.90
CA PHE A 242 15.10 0.04 -12.64
C PHE A 242 14.48 -1.12 -11.85
N LEU A 243 13.15 -1.11 -11.65
CA LEU A 243 12.44 -2.17 -10.93
C LEU A 243 12.50 -3.52 -11.64
N ILE A 244 12.37 -3.53 -12.99
CA ILE A 244 12.52 -4.73 -13.80
C ILE A 244 13.94 -5.31 -13.66
N ALA A 245 14.96 -4.47 -13.76
CA ALA A 245 16.34 -4.90 -13.67
C ALA A 245 16.65 -5.59 -12.32
N ILE A 246 16.17 -5.00 -11.22
CA ILE A 246 16.35 -5.60 -9.88
C ILE A 246 15.55 -6.89 -9.73
N SER A 247 14.35 -6.96 -10.30
CA SER A 247 13.53 -8.19 -10.27
C SER A 247 14.14 -9.34 -11.09
N TRP A 248 14.84 -9.02 -12.19
CA TRP A 248 15.51 -10.02 -13.04
C TRP A 248 16.88 -10.42 -12.54
N GLY A 249 17.60 -9.48 -11.91
CA GLY A 249 18.97 -9.68 -11.48
C GLY A 249 19.14 -10.81 -10.48
N GLY A 250 19.95 -11.80 -10.85
CA GLY A 250 20.24 -12.97 -10.02
C GLY A 250 19.11 -14.00 -9.94
N ALA A 251 17.88 -13.66 -10.40
CA ALA A 251 16.73 -14.56 -10.43
C ALA A 251 16.52 -15.16 -11.83
N GLN A 252 16.26 -14.33 -12.84
CA GLN A 252 16.03 -14.77 -14.23
C GLN A 252 17.30 -14.72 -15.08
N PHE A 253 18.12 -13.70 -14.87
CA PHE A 253 19.37 -13.50 -15.59
C PHE A 253 20.52 -13.26 -14.61
N PRO A 254 21.76 -13.66 -14.96
CA PRO A 254 22.94 -13.27 -14.20
C PRO A 254 23.04 -11.74 -14.11
N TRP A 255 23.52 -11.22 -12.98
CA TRP A 255 23.65 -9.77 -12.75
C TRP A 255 24.43 -9.04 -13.85
N PHE A 256 25.42 -9.72 -14.46
CA PHE A 256 26.26 -9.18 -15.52
C PHE A 256 25.65 -9.34 -16.94
N ALA A 257 24.46 -9.90 -17.07
CA ALA A 257 23.79 -10.00 -18.36
C ALA A 257 23.32 -8.62 -18.84
N GLY A 258 23.45 -8.36 -20.14
CA GLY A 258 22.96 -7.12 -20.76
C GLY A 258 21.49 -6.85 -20.48
N ALA A 259 20.66 -7.91 -20.40
CA ALA A 259 19.25 -7.83 -20.04
C ALA A 259 18.99 -7.21 -18.64
N VAL A 260 19.97 -7.27 -17.72
CA VAL A 260 19.89 -6.67 -16.38
C VAL A 260 20.62 -5.32 -16.33
N ILE A 261 21.87 -5.28 -16.83
CA ILE A 261 22.72 -4.08 -16.73
C ILE A 261 22.11 -2.91 -17.51
N VAL A 262 21.61 -3.15 -18.73
CA VAL A 262 21.09 -2.07 -19.57
C VAL A 262 19.89 -1.37 -18.93
N PRO A 263 18.79 -2.06 -18.53
CA PRO A 263 17.69 -1.39 -17.88
C PRO A 263 18.03 -0.87 -16.48
N LEU A 264 19.01 -1.47 -15.78
CA LEU A 264 19.50 -0.96 -14.49
C LEU A 264 20.20 0.40 -14.65
N VAL A 265 21.14 0.49 -15.56
CA VAL A 265 21.92 1.72 -15.80
C VAL A 265 21.04 2.81 -16.39
N LEU A 266 20.25 2.50 -17.43
CA LEU A 266 19.33 3.46 -18.04
C LEU A 266 18.25 3.90 -17.05
N GLY A 267 17.70 2.97 -16.25
CA GLY A 267 16.74 3.28 -15.21
C GLY A 267 17.33 4.19 -14.13
N LEU A 268 18.52 3.89 -13.64
CA LEU A 268 19.19 4.73 -12.63
C LEU A 268 19.54 6.13 -13.18
N LEU A 269 20.15 6.20 -14.37
CA LEU A 269 20.44 7.47 -15.02
C LEU A 269 19.19 8.30 -15.27
N GLY A 270 18.12 7.66 -15.75
CA GLY A 270 16.85 8.32 -15.96
C GLY A 270 16.20 8.81 -14.67
N LEU A 271 16.27 8.05 -13.56
CA LEU A 271 15.81 8.52 -12.25
C LEU A 271 16.60 9.72 -11.74
N VAL A 272 17.92 9.71 -11.90
CA VAL A 272 18.77 10.87 -11.57
C VAL A 272 18.38 12.06 -12.43
N THR A 273 18.22 11.87 -13.75
CA THR A 273 17.77 12.93 -14.68
C THR A 273 16.39 13.46 -14.30
N THR A 274 15.46 12.58 -13.87
CA THR A 274 14.15 13.00 -13.37
C THR A 274 14.29 13.91 -12.15
N VAL A 275 15.09 13.53 -11.15
CA VAL A 275 15.30 14.35 -9.95
C VAL A 275 15.89 15.71 -10.30
N VAL A 276 16.88 15.74 -11.21
CA VAL A 276 17.49 17.00 -11.67
C VAL A 276 16.45 17.87 -12.40
N TYR A 277 15.68 17.27 -13.32
CA TYR A 277 14.65 17.98 -14.07
C TYR A 277 13.57 18.56 -13.13
N GLU A 278 13.05 17.75 -12.21
CA GLU A 278 12.03 18.15 -11.22
C GLU A 278 12.52 19.26 -10.28
N THR A 279 13.83 19.27 -9.96
CA THR A 279 14.39 20.26 -9.04
C THR A 279 14.64 21.61 -9.74
N PHE A 280 15.09 21.61 -11.01
CA PHE A 280 15.59 22.82 -11.67
C PHE A 280 14.74 23.31 -12.84
N CYS A 281 13.93 22.45 -13.48
CA CYS A 281 13.25 22.76 -14.72
C CYS A 281 11.73 22.71 -14.62
N ALA A 282 11.17 21.83 -13.78
CA ALA A 282 9.73 21.61 -13.69
C ALA A 282 9.00 22.81 -13.08
N ARG A 283 7.91 23.24 -13.72
CA ARG A 283 7.07 24.35 -13.22
C ARG A 283 6.15 23.90 -12.07
N GLU A 284 5.57 22.74 -12.19
CA GLU A 284 4.72 22.11 -11.17
C GLU A 284 5.27 20.68 -10.90
N PRO A 285 6.35 20.57 -10.11
CA PRO A 285 7.01 19.27 -9.89
C PRO A 285 6.11 18.32 -9.13
N PHE A 286 6.01 17.06 -9.60
CA PHE A 286 5.31 16.01 -8.84
C PHE A 286 6.20 15.40 -7.74
N LEU A 287 7.54 15.51 -7.86
CA LEU A 287 8.50 15.19 -6.81
C LEU A 287 8.96 16.49 -6.14
N ARG A 288 8.16 17.03 -5.22
CA ARG A 288 8.49 18.32 -4.56
C ARG A 288 9.74 18.18 -3.71
N HIS A 289 10.82 18.90 -4.06
CA HIS A 289 12.06 18.90 -3.29
C HIS A 289 11.89 19.43 -1.86
N SER A 290 10.87 20.27 -1.61
CA SER A 290 10.49 20.77 -0.27
C SER A 290 10.27 19.63 0.74
N LEU A 291 9.91 18.44 0.26
CA LEU A 291 9.70 17.27 1.12
C LEU A 291 11.00 16.69 1.70
N PHE A 292 12.15 16.94 1.08
CA PHE A 292 13.47 16.43 1.49
C PHE A 292 14.36 17.49 2.15
N HIS A 293 13.77 18.56 2.67
CA HIS A 293 14.48 19.71 3.23
C HIS A 293 15.29 19.40 4.51
N SER A 294 15.01 18.31 5.21
CA SER A 294 15.64 17.99 6.49
C SER A 294 16.15 16.54 6.55
N ARG A 295 17.16 16.31 7.41
CA ARG A 295 17.64 14.94 7.71
C ARG A 295 16.52 14.05 8.28
N SER A 296 15.57 14.64 9.01
CA SER A 296 14.41 13.91 9.53
C SER A 296 13.47 13.45 8.41
N SER A 297 13.21 14.30 7.42
CA SER A 297 12.41 13.94 6.24
C SER A 297 13.04 12.77 5.48
N PHE A 298 14.36 12.86 5.22
CA PHE A 298 15.09 11.79 4.55
C PHE A 298 15.00 10.47 5.32
N ALA A 299 15.22 10.50 6.65
CA ALA A 299 15.14 9.31 7.49
C ALA A 299 13.73 8.69 7.51
N LEU A 300 12.69 9.52 7.48
CA LEU A 300 11.29 9.07 7.44
C LEU A 300 10.95 8.40 6.11
N TYR A 301 11.35 8.99 5.00
CA TYR A 301 11.09 8.43 3.67
C TYR A 301 11.93 7.18 3.40
N ALA A 302 13.19 7.16 3.84
CA ALA A 302 14.01 5.93 3.82
C ALA A 302 13.38 4.83 4.68
N GLY A 303 12.87 5.20 5.87
CA GLY A 303 12.13 4.29 6.73
C GLY A 303 10.86 3.74 6.07
N ALA A 304 10.08 4.58 5.37
CA ALA A 304 8.90 4.15 4.62
C ALA A 304 9.24 3.14 3.53
N PHE A 305 10.31 3.40 2.77
CA PHE A 305 10.82 2.50 1.74
C PHE A 305 11.23 1.13 2.34
N VAL A 306 12.06 1.15 3.39
CA VAL A 306 12.51 -0.09 4.06
C VAL A 306 11.34 -0.84 4.68
N GLN A 307 10.36 -0.13 5.29
CA GLN A 307 9.18 -0.75 5.87
C GLN A 307 8.34 -1.49 4.81
N GLY A 308 8.15 -0.88 3.63
CA GLY A 308 7.47 -1.53 2.50
C GLY A 308 8.23 -2.76 2.01
N LEU A 309 9.54 -2.65 1.81
CA LEU A 309 10.42 -3.72 1.37
C LEU A 309 10.37 -4.91 2.32
N LEU A 310 10.50 -4.67 3.62
CA LEU A 310 10.48 -5.72 4.62
C LEU A 310 9.11 -6.38 4.73
N LEU A 311 8.04 -5.60 4.82
CA LEU A 311 6.68 -6.14 5.00
C LEU A 311 6.29 -7.08 3.86
N TYR A 312 6.46 -6.65 2.59
CA TYR A 312 6.08 -7.48 1.44
C TYR A 312 7.07 -8.61 1.17
N GLY A 313 8.36 -8.37 1.37
CA GLY A 313 9.34 -9.44 1.32
C GLY A 313 8.99 -10.55 2.31
N GLN A 314 8.69 -10.20 3.56
CA GLN A 314 8.29 -11.18 4.58
C GLN A 314 6.96 -11.86 4.27
N LEU A 315 5.94 -11.11 3.81
CA LEU A 315 4.66 -11.67 3.39
C LEU A 315 4.79 -12.67 2.24
N TYR A 316 5.85 -12.61 1.44
CA TYR A 316 6.15 -13.55 0.38
C TYR A 316 6.99 -14.74 0.89
N TYR A 317 8.10 -14.48 1.61
CA TYR A 317 9.04 -15.52 2.01
C TYR A 317 8.58 -16.33 3.23
N LEU A 318 7.71 -15.80 4.10
CA LEU A 318 7.13 -16.59 5.20
C LEU A 318 6.20 -17.70 4.70
N PRO A 319 5.21 -17.45 3.81
CA PRO A 319 4.43 -18.53 3.19
C PRO A 319 5.32 -19.53 2.47
N PHE A 320 6.30 -19.05 1.69
CA PHE A 320 7.21 -19.93 0.96
C PHE A 320 8.03 -20.85 1.88
N PHE A 321 8.43 -20.38 3.06
CA PHE A 321 9.06 -21.22 4.10
C PHE A 321 8.09 -22.31 4.59
N PHE A 322 6.85 -21.97 4.92
CA PHE A 322 5.87 -22.96 5.40
C PHE A 322 5.55 -24.02 4.34
N GLU A 323 5.42 -23.61 3.09
CA GLU A 323 5.14 -24.53 1.99
C GLU A 323 6.31 -25.42 1.63
N SER A 324 7.54 -24.90 1.58
CA SER A 324 8.72 -25.64 1.14
C SER A 324 9.35 -26.46 2.26
N VAL A 325 9.61 -25.86 3.43
CA VAL A 325 10.35 -26.49 4.53
C VAL A 325 9.44 -27.36 5.40
N ARG A 326 8.23 -26.85 5.71
CA ARG A 326 7.26 -27.59 6.55
C ARG A 326 6.30 -28.45 5.76
N SER A 327 6.26 -28.31 4.43
CA SER A 327 5.33 -29.02 3.54
C SER A 327 3.86 -28.77 3.89
N ASP A 328 3.55 -27.60 4.49
CA ASP A 328 2.17 -27.21 4.83
C ASP A 328 1.35 -26.99 3.54
N SER A 329 0.05 -27.28 3.61
CA SER A 329 -0.86 -26.97 2.49
C SER A 329 -1.03 -25.45 2.33
N PRO A 330 -1.38 -24.95 1.11
CA PRO A 330 -1.58 -23.52 0.88
C PRO A 330 -2.57 -22.86 1.86
N LEU A 331 -3.65 -23.55 2.21
CA LEU A 331 -4.61 -23.07 3.19
C LEU A 331 -3.98 -22.95 4.59
N ARG A 332 -3.26 -23.98 5.04
CA ARG A 332 -2.60 -23.98 6.35
C ARG A 332 -1.51 -22.91 6.41
N THR A 333 -0.79 -22.72 5.34
CA THR A 333 0.20 -21.64 5.17
C THR A 333 -0.45 -20.26 5.33
N GLY A 334 -1.58 -20.02 4.64
CA GLY A 334 -2.34 -18.79 4.78
C GLY A 334 -2.75 -18.53 6.24
N VAL A 335 -3.29 -19.55 6.92
CA VAL A 335 -3.68 -19.46 8.34
C VAL A 335 -2.46 -19.17 9.24
N SER A 336 -1.29 -19.76 8.96
CA SER A 336 -0.08 -19.52 9.77
C SER A 336 0.39 -18.07 9.69
N VAL A 337 0.32 -17.44 8.51
CA VAL A 337 0.71 -16.04 8.29
C VAL A 337 -0.30 -15.05 8.91
N LEU A 338 -1.54 -15.49 9.19
CA LEU A 338 -2.52 -14.64 9.91
C LEU A 338 -1.98 -14.11 11.24
N ALA A 339 -1.08 -14.81 11.91
CA ALA A 339 -0.48 -14.36 13.16
C ALA A 339 0.18 -12.97 13.04
N VAL A 340 0.81 -12.65 11.90
CA VAL A 340 1.37 -11.30 11.63
C VAL A 340 0.25 -10.27 11.52
N MET A 341 -0.79 -10.57 10.74
CA MET A 341 -1.84 -9.60 10.43
C MET A 341 -2.78 -9.35 11.61
N LEU A 342 -3.10 -10.40 12.37
CA LEU A 342 -3.94 -10.30 13.58
C LEU A 342 -3.29 -9.46 14.67
N THR A 343 -1.98 -9.29 14.66
CA THR A 343 -1.26 -8.42 15.60
C THR A 343 -0.95 -7.04 15.01
N LEU A 344 -0.67 -6.95 13.72
CA LEU A 344 -0.41 -5.69 13.03
C LEU A 344 -1.60 -4.74 13.11
N ILE A 345 -2.83 -5.23 12.85
CA ILE A 345 -4.04 -4.39 12.80
C ILE A 345 -4.34 -3.76 14.17
N PRO A 346 -4.47 -4.53 15.27
CA PRO A 346 -4.69 -3.93 16.58
C PRO A 346 -3.56 -2.99 17.01
N ALA A 347 -2.30 -3.34 16.73
CA ALA A 347 -1.15 -2.49 17.04
C ALA A 347 -1.24 -1.14 16.30
N ALA A 348 -1.57 -1.14 15.01
CA ALA A 348 -1.74 0.10 14.24
C ALA A 348 -2.88 0.97 14.77
N VAL A 349 -4.00 0.38 15.21
CA VAL A 349 -5.14 1.11 15.81
C VAL A 349 -4.77 1.68 17.17
N VAL A 350 -4.13 0.89 18.02
CA VAL A 350 -3.74 1.32 19.38
C VAL A 350 -2.72 2.45 19.28
N VAL A 351 -1.67 2.29 18.47
CA VAL A 351 -0.64 3.32 18.31
C VAL A 351 -1.22 4.61 17.73
N GLY A 352 -2.17 4.51 16.80
CA GLY A 352 -2.85 5.69 16.26
C GLY A 352 -3.57 6.50 17.36
N ARG A 353 -4.30 5.82 18.24
CA ARG A 353 -4.96 6.47 19.40
C ARG A 353 -3.96 7.09 20.37
N VAL A 354 -2.87 6.37 20.67
CA VAL A 354 -1.83 6.87 21.58
C VAL A 354 -1.15 8.11 20.98
N ILE A 355 -0.78 8.10 19.70
CA ILE A 355 -0.16 9.26 19.03
C ILE A 355 -1.13 10.45 19.02
N THR A 356 -2.42 10.24 18.71
CA THR A 356 -3.42 11.32 18.73
C THR A 356 -3.55 11.96 20.11
N ARG A 357 -3.50 11.16 21.19
CA ARG A 357 -3.61 11.65 22.56
C ARG A 357 -2.33 12.35 23.04
N THR A 358 -1.18 11.73 22.81
CA THR A 358 0.11 12.20 23.35
C THR A 358 0.81 13.22 22.47
N GLY A 359 0.50 13.26 21.17
CA GLY A 359 1.25 14.05 20.18
C GLY A 359 2.64 13.48 19.84
N MET A 360 3.05 12.37 20.47
CA MET A 360 4.40 11.80 20.34
C MET A 360 4.38 10.56 19.45
N TYR A 361 5.19 10.54 18.38
CA TYR A 361 5.28 9.42 17.43
C TYR A 361 6.66 8.73 17.41
N ARG A 362 7.73 9.39 17.90
CA ARG A 362 9.10 8.86 17.82
C ARG A 362 9.28 7.53 18.56
N TRP A 363 8.68 7.40 19.74
CA TRP A 363 8.74 6.15 20.51
C TRP A 363 8.20 4.97 19.70
N ALA A 364 7.09 5.18 18.96
CA ALA A 364 6.47 4.14 18.16
C ALA A 364 7.36 3.74 16.95
N ILE A 365 8.11 4.69 16.37
CA ILE A 365 9.07 4.40 15.31
C ILE A 365 10.23 3.57 15.84
N TRP A 366 10.82 3.95 16.97
CA TRP A 366 11.97 3.24 17.56
C TRP A 366 11.59 1.84 18.06
N THR A 367 10.50 1.73 18.82
CA THR A 367 10.02 0.43 19.31
C THR A 367 9.55 -0.45 18.14
N GLY A 368 8.92 0.14 17.14
CA GLY A 368 8.51 -0.57 15.92
C GLY A 368 9.70 -1.18 15.19
N TRP A 369 10.77 -0.42 14.92
CA TRP A 369 11.99 -0.94 14.30
C TRP A 369 12.70 -1.98 15.15
N ALA A 370 12.77 -1.78 16.48
CA ALA A 370 13.35 -2.77 17.39
C ALA A 370 12.58 -4.10 17.36
N LEU A 371 11.23 -4.06 17.36
CA LEU A 371 10.40 -5.25 17.27
C LEU A 371 10.49 -5.93 15.89
N VAL A 372 10.54 -5.18 14.79
CA VAL A 372 10.76 -5.75 13.45
C VAL A 372 12.11 -6.44 13.37
N SER A 373 13.17 -5.80 13.88
CA SER A 373 14.52 -6.41 13.93
C SER A 373 14.53 -7.68 14.77
N LEU A 374 13.91 -7.66 15.95
CA LEU A 374 13.81 -8.82 16.84
C LEU A 374 13.00 -9.95 16.21
N GLY A 375 11.78 -9.64 15.71
CA GLY A 375 10.92 -10.64 15.07
C GLY A 375 11.57 -11.27 13.85
N THR A 376 12.19 -10.46 12.98
CA THR A 376 12.95 -10.97 11.82
C THR A 376 14.19 -11.76 12.27
N GLY A 377 14.91 -11.33 13.29
CA GLY A 377 16.05 -12.04 13.87
C GLY A 377 15.66 -13.44 14.38
N LEU A 378 14.51 -13.56 15.03
CA LEU A 378 13.99 -14.85 15.49
C LEU A 378 13.67 -15.81 14.33
N THR A 379 13.24 -15.31 13.15
CA THR A 379 12.98 -16.18 11.99
C THR A 379 14.26 -16.79 11.40
N ILE A 380 15.44 -16.21 11.64
CA ILE A 380 16.73 -16.78 11.21
C ILE A 380 16.98 -18.14 11.88
N LEU A 381 16.47 -18.34 13.09
CA LEU A 381 16.64 -19.56 13.87
C LEU A 381 15.70 -20.69 13.41
N TRP A 382 14.77 -20.42 12.51
CA TRP A 382 13.78 -21.40 12.08
C TRP A 382 14.40 -22.53 11.25
N ASN A 383 13.83 -23.72 11.45
CA ASN A 383 14.14 -24.95 10.72
C ASN A 383 12.87 -25.80 10.56
N ALA A 384 12.99 -26.96 9.94
CA ALA A 384 11.88 -27.89 9.74
C ALA A 384 11.21 -28.37 11.04
N GLN A 385 11.95 -28.38 12.16
CA GLN A 385 11.53 -28.89 13.46
C GLN A 385 11.10 -27.78 14.43
N THR A 386 11.11 -26.51 14.01
CA THR A 386 10.74 -25.37 14.86
C THR A 386 9.31 -25.55 15.39
N SER A 387 9.16 -25.48 16.72
CA SER A 387 7.85 -25.64 17.37
C SER A 387 6.87 -24.52 16.99
N THR A 388 5.59 -24.85 17.03
CA THR A 388 4.52 -23.89 16.72
C THR A 388 4.58 -22.65 17.59
N SER A 389 4.87 -22.79 18.87
CA SER A 389 4.99 -21.66 19.80
C SER A 389 6.06 -20.67 19.40
N VAL A 390 7.24 -21.15 18.97
CA VAL A 390 8.37 -20.29 18.60
C VAL A 390 8.04 -19.46 17.35
N TRP A 391 7.53 -20.08 16.28
CA TRP A 391 7.24 -19.33 15.07
C TRP A 391 6.03 -18.39 15.26
N VAL A 392 5.00 -18.78 16.04
CA VAL A 392 3.87 -17.88 16.35
C VAL A 392 4.35 -16.64 17.10
N VAL A 393 5.18 -16.82 18.15
CA VAL A 393 5.73 -15.68 18.92
C VAL A 393 6.56 -14.77 18.02
N SER A 394 7.40 -15.33 17.14
CA SER A 394 8.20 -14.54 16.20
C SER A 394 7.31 -13.70 15.27
N LEU A 395 6.23 -14.28 14.73
CA LEU A 395 5.29 -13.61 13.84
C LEU A 395 4.45 -12.54 14.58
N VAL A 396 4.06 -12.80 15.83
CA VAL A 396 3.37 -11.83 16.69
C VAL A 396 4.25 -10.59 16.93
N ILE A 397 5.52 -10.78 17.30
CA ILE A 397 6.47 -9.70 17.51
C ILE A 397 6.66 -8.89 16.22
N LEU A 398 6.79 -9.58 15.09
CA LEU A 398 6.93 -8.97 13.77
C LEU A 398 5.72 -8.11 13.40
N GLY A 399 4.51 -8.66 13.59
CA GLY A 399 3.26 -7.95 13.32
C GLY A 399 3.07 -6.71 14.20
N LEU A 400 3.39 -6.80 15.49
CA LEU A 400 3.38 -5.66 16.40
C LEU A 400 4.34 -4.56 15.90
N GLY A 401 5.57 -4.91 15.52
CA GLY A 401 6.55 -3.95 15.00
C GLY A 401 6.06 -3.23 13.74
N HIS A 402 5.56 -3.97 12.74
CA HIS A 402 5.02 -3.36 11.52
C HIS A 402 3.78 -2.51 11.77
N GLY A 403 2.90 -2.91 12.70
CA GLY A 403 1.72 -2.15 13.09
C GLY A 403 2.07 -0.78 13.70
N LEU A 404 3.09 -0.73 14.56
CA LEU A 404 3.61 0.52 15.12
C LEU A 404 4.17 1.44 14.02
N LEU A 405 5.00 0.90 13.11
CA LEU A 405 5.66 1.67 12.06
C LEU A 405 4.68 2.26 11.05
N LEU A 406 3.66 1.49 10.66
CA LEU A 406 2.73 1.86 9.60
C LEU A 406 2.07 3.22 9.84
N ASN A 407 1.60 3.45 11.05
CA ASN A 407 0.90 4.67 11.43
C ASN A 407 1.88 5.80 11.84
N ALA A 408 2.93 5.43 12.56
CA ALA A 408 3.89 6.40 13.08
C ALA A 408 4.72 7.07 11.97
N LEU A 409 5.20 6.31 10.97
CA LEU A 409 5.97 6.86 9.84
C LEU A 409 5.11 7.77 8.96
N ASN A 410 3.87 7.37 8.68
CA ASN A 410 2.93 8.19 7.90
C ASN A 410 2.61 9.52 8.60
N THR A 411 2.32 9.48 9.90
CA THR A 411 2.05 10.69 10.69
C THR A 411 3.28 11.59 10.79
N ALA A 412 4.45 11.00 11.01
CA ALA A 412 5.70 11.73 11.13
C ALA A 412 6.11 12.43 9.82
N SER A 413 5.90 11.80 8.66
CA SER A 413 6.20 12.41 7.35
C SER A 413 5.37 13.67 7.12
N GLN A 414 4.10 13.67 7.50
CA GLN A 414 3.20 14.82 7.41
C GLN A 414 3.47 15.87 8.50
N ALA A 415 3.97 15.47 9.68
CA ALA A 415 4.33 16.41 10.75
C ALA A 415 5.58 17.22 10.39
N VAL A 416 6.56 16.60 9.73
CA VAL A 416 7.87 17.21 9.42
C VAL A 416 7.83 18.06 8.14
N CYS A 417 6.85 17.88 7.24
CA CYS A 417 6.76 18.66 6.01
C CYS A 417 6.45 20.14 6.24
N VAL A 418 6.68 20.96 5.22
CA VAL A 418 6.28 22.37 5.20
C VAL A 418 4.75 22.45 5.27
N PRO A 419 4.16 23.39 6.04
CA PRO A 419 2.71 23.58 6.08
C PRO A 419 2.12 23.80 4.68
N GLY A 420 1.03 23.07 4.37
CA GLY A 420 0.41 23.04 3.04
C GLY A 420 0.88 21.92 2.12
N ASP A 421 2.00 21.23 2.44
CA ASP A 421 2.51 20.08 1.67
C ASP A 421 2.13 18.73 2.30
N GLU A 422 1.18 18.69 3.26
CA GLU A 422 0.81 17.46 3.99
C GLU A 422 0.27 16.36 3.04
N GLY A 423 -0.52 16.75 2.03
CA GLY A 423 -1.02 15.83 1.01
C GLY A 423 0.12 15.25 0.15
N ALA A 424 1.07 16.10 -0.26
CA ALA A 424 2.25 15.66 -1.02
C ALA A 424 3.17 14.76 -0.16
N ALA A 425 3.31 15.08 1.15
CA ALA A 425 4.08 14.25 2.09
C ALA A 425 3.46 12.86 2.28
N ALA A 426 2.13 12.78 2.39
CA ALA A 426 1.41 11.52 2.46
C ALA A 426 1.55 10.71 1.16
N ALA A 427 1.49 11.39 0.01
CA ALA A 427 1.69 10.77 -1.29
C ALA A 427 3.12 10.21 -1.44
N MET A 428 4.14 10.97 -1.05
CA MET A 428 5.53 10.54 -1.09
C MET A 428 5.78 9.34 -0.17
N TYR A 429 5.21 9.35 1.04
CA TYR A 429 5.24 8.20 1.95
C TYR A 429 4.66 6.95 1.30
N ALA A 430 3.45 7.04 0.72
CA ALA A 430 2.77 5.91 0.08
C ALA A 430 3.56 5.40 -1.13
N PHE A 431 4.09 6.30 -1.95
CA PHE A 431 4.91 5.96 -3.11
C PHE A 431 6.17 5.20 -2.70
N LEU A 432 7.01 5.77 -1.82
CA LEU A 432 8.27 5.13 -1.43
C LEU A 432 8.05 3.80 -0.72
N ARG A 433 6.99 3.69 0.08
CA ARG A 433 6.59 2.43 0.68
C ARG A 433 6.22 1.40 -0.39
N SER A 434 5.42 1.76 -1.38
CA SER A 434 5.00 0.86 -2.47
C SER A 434 6.16 0.50 -3.39
N PHE A 435 7.08 1.43 -3.63
CA PHE A 435 8.32 1.19 -4.35
C PHE A 435 9.20 0.16 -3.62
N GLY A 436 9.30 0.28 -2.29
CA GLY A 436 9.95 -0.72 -1.43
C GLY A 436 9.27 -2.08 -1.51
N MET A 437 7.93 -2.13 -1.49
CA MET A 437 7.15 -3.38 -1.62
C MET A 437 7.50 -4.14 -2.90
N ALA A 438 7.57 -3.43 -4.04
CA ALA A 438 7.92 -4.03 -5.33
C ALA A 438 9.33 -4.64 -5.33
N LEU A 439 10.28 -3.99 -4.64
CA LEU A 439 11.67 -4.46 -4.54
C LEU A 439 11.87 -5.60 -3.54
N GLY A 440 11.06 -5.66 -2.48
CA GLY A 440 11.23 -6.61 -1.38
C GLY A 440 11.19 -8.07 -1.83
N VAL A 441 10.28 -8.40 -2.73
CA VAL A 441 10.14 -9.73 -3.31
C VAL A 441 11.32 -10.07 -4.21
N GLY A 442 11.71 -9.15 -5.12
CA GLY A 442 12.80 -9.37 -6.08
C GLY A 442 14.17 -9.52 -5.42
N ILE A 443 14.51 -8.60 -4.50
CA ILE A 443 15.77 -8.65 -3.76
C ILE A 443 15.83 -9.92 -2.89
N GLY A 444 14.73 -10.24 -2.19
CA GLY A 444 14.66 -11.47 -1.40
C GLY A 444 14.89 -12.72 -2.25
N GLY A 445 14.34 -12.78 -3.48
CA GLY A 445 14.55 -13.88 -4.42
C GLY A 445 16.01 -14.04 -4.85
N SER A 446 16.65 -12.93 -5.18
CA SER A 446 18.06 -12.94 -5.52
C SER A 446 18.94 -13.42 -4.35
N VAL A 447 18.67 -12.92 -3.14
CA VAL A 447 19.40 -13.37 -1.93
C VAL A 447 19.15 -14.86 -1.67
N PHE A 448 17.87 -15.29 -1.70
CA PHE A 448 17.48 -16.69 -1.48
C PHE A 448 18.22 -17.65 -2.43
N GLN A 449 18.13 -17.37 -3.74
CA GLN A 449 18.72 -18.24 -4.76
C GLN A 449 20.25 -18.30 -4.64
N ASN A 450 20.91 -17.16 -4.44
CA ASN A 450 22.37 -17.12 -4.36
C ASN A 450 22.89 -17.83 -3.09
N VAL A 451 22.25 -17.62 -1.95
CA VAL A 451 22.62 -18.28 -0.68
C VAL A 451 22.31 -19.77 -0.74
N MET A 452 21.17 -20.18 -1.32
CA MET A 452 20.83 -21.59 -1.51
C MET A 452 21.82 -22.29 -2.45
N LYS A 453 22.27 -21.63 -3.55
CA LYS A 453 23.28 -22.18 -4.47
C LYS A 453 24.60 -22.52 -3.76
N ILE A 454 25.03 -21.70 -2.79
CA ILE A 454 26.23 -21.99 -1.99
C ILE A 454 26.06 -23.34 -1.29
N LYS A 455 24.94 -23.51 -0.59
CA LYS A 455 24.69 -24.75 0.17
C LYS A 455 24.50 -25.98 -0.72
N LEU A 456 23.81 -25.82 -1.87
CA LEU A 456 23.65 -26.91 -2.85
C LEU A 456 25.00 -27.37 -3.41
N ARG A 457 25.93 -26.43 -3.66
CA ARG A 457 27.30 -26.73 -4.08
C ARG A 457 28.04 -27.55 -3.04
N ASP A 458 27.97 -27.16 -1.76
CA ASP A 458 28.60 -27.86 -0.66
C ASP A 458 28.06 -29.30 -0.50
N LEU A 459 26.78 -29.49 -0.82
CA LEU A 459 26.10 -30.78 -0.74
C LEU A 459 26.21 -31.61 -2.05
N ASN A 460 26.94 -31.15 -3.07
CA ASN A 460 27.03 -31.74 -4.40
C ASN A 460 25.65 -32.00 -5.06
N LEU A 461 24.70 -31.08 -4.88
CA LEU A 461 23.36 -31.13 -5.47
C LEU A 461 23.24 -30.21 -6.70
N PRO A 462 22.34 -30.52 -7.65
CA PRO A 462 22.10 -29.66 -8.81
C PRO A 462 21.72 -28.25 -8.42
N MET A 463 22.38 -27.25 -9.02
CA MET A 463 22.10 -25.82 -8.73
C MET A 463 20.79 -25.32 -9.33
N ASP A 464 20.23 -26.03 -10.32
CA ASP A 464 18.95 -25.72 -10.95
C ASP A 464 17.79 -25.76 -9.94
N ILE A 465 17.94 -26.51 -8.84
CA ILE A 465 16.99 -26.53 -7.72
C ILE A 465 16.79 -25.13 -7.14
N ALA A 466 17.85 -24.32 -7.00
CA ALA A 466 17.73 -22.96 -6.49
C ALA A 466 17.06 -22.01 -7.48
N THR A 467 17.31 -22.20 -8.77
CA THR A 467 16.73 -21.34 -9.83
C THR A 467 15.21 -21.59 -10.00
N ASN A 468 14.78 -22.84 -9.77
CA ASN A 468 13.39 -23.26 -9.89
C ASN A 468 12.80 -23.69 -8.53
N ALA A 469 13.24 -23.05 -7.44
CA ALA A 469 12.94 -23.49 -6.08
C ALA A 469 11.42 -23.60 -5.80
N GLU A 470 10.61 -22.68 -6.29
CA GLU A 470 9.15 -22.70 -6.09
C GLU A 470 8.47 -23.87 -6.81
N ALA A 471 8.88 -24.16 -8.06
CA ALA A 471 8.36 -25.30 -8.81
C ALA A 471 8.81 -26.64 -8.18
N PHE A 472 10.03 -26.67 -7.62
CA PHE A 472 10.61 -27.85 -7.00
C PHE A 472 9.90 -28.26 -5.69
N VAL A 473 9.18 -27.36 -5.02
CA VAL A 473 8.39 -27.66 -3.81
C VAL A 473 7.39 -28.78 -4.07
N ASN A 474 6.70 -28.77 -5.23
CA ASN A 474 5.76 -29.83 -5.58
C ASN A 474 6.43 -31.19 -5.81
N ALA A 475 7.63 -31.19 -6.41
CA ALA A 475 8.43 -32.39 -6.56
C ALA A 475 8.92 -32.94 -5.21
N LEU A 476 9.27 -32.06 -4.26
CA LEU A 476 9.62 -32.42 -2.89
C LEU A 476 8.46 -33.07 -2.13
N ARG A 477 7.22 -32.59 -2.35
CA ARG A 477 6.02 -33.16 -1.72
C ARG A 477 5.70 -34.56 -2.26
N GLN A 478 5.96 -34.81 -3.55
CA GLN A 478 5.63 -36.08 -4.24
C GLN A 478 6.73 -37.14 -4.14
N SER A 479 7.95 -36.77 -3.68
CA SER A 479 9.06 -37.69 -3.59
C SER A 479 8.81 -38.83 -2.60
N GLN A 480 9.06 -40.08 -3.06
CA GLN A 480 8.84 -41.33 -2.29
C GLN A 480 9.72 -41.42 -1.03
N PRO A 481 9.29 -42.20 -0.01
CA PRO A 481 10.01 -42.36 1.27
C PRO A 481 11.45 -42.88 1.17
N GLY A 482 11.84 -43.50 0.05
CA GLY A 482 13.16 -44.06 -0.15
C GLY A 482 14.30 -43.05 -0.41
N ALA A 483 14.01 -41.77 -0.66
CA ALA A 483 15.00 -40.72 -0.94
C ALA A 483 15.29 -39.80 0.28
N THR A 484 15.23 -40.35 1.50
CA THR A 484 15.26 -39.60 2.77
C THR A 484 16.47 -38.69 2.93
N LEU A 485 17.69 -39.19 2.61
CA LEU A 485 18.92 -38.40 2.75
C LEU A 485 18.97 -37.24 1.75
N ARG A 486 18.64 -37.49 0.48
CA ARG A 486 18.65 -36.46 -0.56
C ARG A 486 17.59 -35.38 -0.26
N ARG A 487 16.42 -35.79 0.23
CA ARG A 487 15.37 -34.86 0.66
C ARG A 487 15.79 -33.99 1.84
N ALA A 488 16.45 -34.59 2.85
CA ALA A 488 16.97 -33.85 4.01
C ALA A 488 18.01 -32.80 3.59
N ASN A 489 18.93 -33.15 2.68
CA ASN A 489 19.93 -32.24 2.16
C ASN A 489 19.31 -31.07 1.35
N VAL A 490 18.29 -31.36 0.55
CA VAL A 490 17.57 -30.28 -0.18
C VAL A 490 16.84 -29.38 0.80
N LEU A 491 16.15 -29.90 1.81
CA LEU A 491 15.49 -29.10 2.84
C LEU A 491 16.49 -28.24 3.62
N ASP A 492 17.70 -28.77 3.93
CA ASP A 492 18.76 -27.98 4.57
C ASP A 492 19.21 -26.81 3.67
N ALA A 493 19.31 -27.04 2.35
CA ALA A 493 19.62 -25.97 1.41
C ALA A 493 18.52 -24.88 1.36
N TYR A 494 17.24 -25.25 1.43
CA TYR A 494 16.14 -24.28 1.54
C TYR A 494 16.23 -23.47 2.83
N VAL A 495 16.40 -24.12 3.98
CA VAL A 495 16.56 -23.45 5.28
C VAL A 495 17.73 -22.47 5.23
N TYR A 496 18.85 -22.86 4.61
CA TYR A 496 20.01 -22.00 4.47
C TYR A 496 19.72 -20.77 3.58
N GLY A 497 18.99 -20.96 2.49
CA GLY A 497 18.49 -19.87 1.63
C GLY A 497 17.61 -18.89 2.39
N PHE A 498 16.64 -19.36 3.19
CA PHE A 498 15.77 -18.51 4.03
C PHE A 498 16.56 -17.79 5.12
N ARG A 499 17.53 -18.42 5.75
CA ARG A 499 18.42 -17.75 6.71
C ARG A 499 19.14 -16.57 6.07
N GLY A 500 19.57 -16.69 4.82
CA GLY A 500 20.15 -15.58 4.05
C GLY A 500 19.18 -14.41 3.89
N VAL A 501 17.95 -14.68 3.45
CA VAL A 501 16.91 -13.67 3.28
C VAL A 501 16.57 -12.97 4.60
N PHE A 502 16.28 -13.74 5.65
CA PHE A 502 15.91 -13.16 6.95
C PHE A 502 17.08 -12.43 7.62
N SER A 503 18.34 -12.87 7.42
CA SER A 503 19.51 -12.14 7.90
C SER A 503 19.65 -10.78 7.19
N PHE A 504 19.46 -10.76 5.86
CA PHE A 504 19.47 -9.53 5.09
C PHE A 504 18.37 -8.57 5.53
N PHE A 505 17.14 -9.06 5.72
CA PHE A 505 16.02 -8.26 6.21
C PHE A 505 16.23 -7.76 7.64
N CYS A 506 16.80 -8.57 8.52
CA CYS A 506 17.15 -8.18 9.88
C CYS A 506 18.21 -7.07 9.89
N GLY A 507 19.23 -7.17 9.04
CA GLY A 507 20.25 -6.13 8.86
C GLY A 507 19.65 -4.80 8.38
N LEU A 508 18.73 -4.83 7.41
CA LEU A 508 18.02 -3.65 6.95
C LEU A 508 17.13 -3.03 8.04
N ALA A 509 16.43 -3.85 8.82
CA ALA A 509 15.63 -3.38 9.94
C ALA A 509 16.49 -2.72 11.04
N GLY A 510 17.65 -3.31 11.35
CA GLY A 510 18.63 -2.73 12.26
C GLY A 510 19.20 -1.40 11.75
N LEU A 511 19.52 -1.31 10.46
CA LEU A 511 19.97 -0.06 9.83
C LEU A 511 18.87 1.01 9.91
N ALA A 512 17.62 0.65 9.62
CA ALA A 512 16.49 1.57 9.72
C ALA A 512 16.25 2.05 11.17
N LEU A 513 16.48 1.18 12.18
CA LEU A 513 16.47 1.58 13.59
C LEU A 513 17.51 2.66 13.86
N VAL A 514 18.75 2.47 13.41
CA VAL A 514 19.83 3.47 13.58
C VAL A 514 19.48 4.77 12.85
N VAL A 515 19.05 4.71 11.59
CA VAL A 515 18.67 5.89 10.82
C VAL A 515 17.48 6.63 11.45
N SER A 516 16.55 5.91 12.08
CA SER A 516 15.40 6.51 12.75
C SER A 516 15.77 7.41 13.93
N THR A 517 16.97 7.29 14.51
CA THR A 517 17.46 8.18 15.57
C THR A 517 17.65 9.63 15.10
N LEU A 518 17.84 9.83 13.77
CA LEU A 518 17.94 11.16 13.14
C LEU A 518 16.62 11.92 13.11
N ILE A 519 15.49 11.25 13.39
CA ILE A 519 14.15 11.84 13.35
C ILE A 519 13.97 12.76 14.57
N LYS A 520 13.82 14.06 14.28
CA LYS A 520 13.46 15.06 15.29
C LYS A 520 11.97 15.06 15.55
N HIS A 521 11.57 15.36 16.78
CA HIS A 521 10.17 15.54 17.12
C HIS A 521 9.67 16.89 16.65
N VAL A 522 8.57 16.89 15.90
CA VAL A 522 7.83 18.08 15.47
C VAL A 522 6.40 17.92 15.98
N LYS A 523 5.83 19.00 16.53
CA LYS A 523 4.45 18.99 17.03
C LYS A 523 3.48 18.69 15.88
N ILE A 524 2.48 17.86 16.16
CA ILE A 524 1.41 17.53 15.21
C ILE A 524 0.20 18.46 15.31
N ASP A 525 0.28 19.46 16.21
CA ASP A 525 -0.77 20.46 16.40
C ASP A 525 -0.62 21.56 15.33
N LYS A 526 -1.02 21.20 14.09
CA LYS A 526 -1.06 22.12 12.95
C LYS A 526 -2.51 22.31 12.50
N GLU A 527 -2.85 23.52 12.11
CA GLU A 527 -4.13 23.79 11.46
C GLU A 527 -4.23 23.05 10.13
N LEU A 528 -5.45 22.65 9.78
CA LEU A 528 -5.71 22.03 8.47
C LEU A 528 -5.69 23.11 7.39
N VAL A 529 -4.61 23.14 6.60
CA VAL A 529 -4.48 24.02 5.45
C VAL A 529 -4.63 23.16 4.19
N THR A 530 -5.75 23.24 3.50
CA THR A 530 -5.99 22.49 2.24
C THR A 530 -6.78 23.35 1.25
N GLU A 531 -6.40 23.27 -0.03
CA GLU A 531 -7.16 23.87 -1.14
C GLU A 531 -8.36 23.00 -1.55
N HIS A 532 -8.39 21.72 -1.11
CA HIS A 532 -9.33 20.68 -1.51
C HIS A 532 -10.35 20.32 -0.40
N GLY A 533 -10.75 21.30 0.43
CA GLY A 533 -11.73 21.06 1.50
C GLY A 533 -13.10 20.59 1.00
N LEU A 534 -13.97 20.16 1.93
CA LEU A 534 -15.33 19.72 1.62
C LEU A 534 -16.14 20.84 0.95
N ASP A 535 -16.92 20.50 -0.07
CA ASP A 535 -17.83 21.41 -0.73
C ASP A 535 -19.14 21.55 0.07
N THR A 536 -19.15 22.52 0.99
CA THR A 536 -20.29 22.79 1.87
C THR A 536 -21.37 23.61 1.15
N GLU A 537 -21.03 24.37 0.10
CA GLU A 537 -21.98 25.27 -0.60
C GLU A 537 -22.90 24.50 -1.55
N SER A 538 -22.39 23.49 -2.26
CA SER A 538 -23.24 22.67 -3.14
C SER A 538 -24.29 21.87 -2.36
N ARG A 539 -24.05 21.60 -1.09
CA ARG A 539 -24.96 20.86 -0.20
C ARG A 539 -26.05 21.71 0.38
N LEU A 540 -25.74 22.94 0.78
CA LEU A 540 -26.78 23.91 1.16
C LEU A 540 -27.75 24.14 0.00
N ALA A 541 -27.22 24.26 -1.24
CA ALA A 541 -28.05 24.39 -2.44
C ALA A 541 -28.88 23.11 -2.72
N LEU A 542 -28.34 21.91 -2.52
CA LEU A 542 -29.07 20.64 -2.68
C LEU A 542 -30.10 20.41 -1.57
N SER A 543 -29.80 20.80 -0.34
CA SER A 543 -30.74 20.70 0.78
C SER A 543 -31.88 21.74 0.65
N LEU A 544 -31.58 22.96 0.23
CA LEU A 544 -32.56 24.00 -0.05
C LEU A 544 -33.45 23.65 -1.25
N ASN A 545 -32.90 23.05 -2.31
CA ASN A 545 -33.68 22.53 -3.44
C ASN A 545 -34.57 21.33 -3.05
N ARG A 546 -34.14 20.46 -2.12
CA ARG A 546 -35.00 19.40 -1.57
C ARG A 546 -36.12 19.95 -0.68
N LEU A 547 -35.84 20.95 0.13
CA LEU A 547 -36.83 21.62 0.96
C LEU A 547 -37.78 22.45 0.12
N GLY A 548 -37.32 23.09 -0.96
CA GLY A 548 -38.15 23.83 -1.91
C GLY A 548 -39.07 22.94 -2.76
N ARG A 549 -38.63 21.71 -3.08
CA ARG A 549 -39.45 20.71 -3.80
C ARG A 549 -40.58 20.10 -2.95
N ASN A 550 -40.43 20.09 -1.61
CA ASN A 550 -41.50 19.63 -0.71
C ASN A 550 -42.54 20.71 -0.35
N ARG A 551 -42.32 21.96 -0.73
CA ARG A 551 -43.35 23.00 -0.72
C ARG A 551 -43.97 23.07 -2.11
N ARG A 552 -44.86 22.12 -2.44
CA ARG A 552 -45.82 22.31 -3.52
C ARG A 552 -46.79 23.42 -3.09
N PRO A 553 -47.04 24.42 -3.93
CA PRO A 553 -48.17 25.31 -3.72
C PRO A 553 -49.43 24.52 -4.07
N GLY A 554 -50.15 24.11 -3.08
CA GLY A 554 -51.40 23.39 -3.20
C GLY A 554 -52.42 23.98 -2.27
N GLN A 555 -53.41 24.63 -2.89
CA GLN A 555 -54.68 25.14 -2.35
C GLN A 555 -54.68 26.58 -1.88
N THR A 556 -54.92 27.46 -2.81
CA THR A 556 -55.75 28.64 -2.61
C THR A 556 -57.18 28.17 -2.44
N ASP A 557 -57.71 28.17 -1.23
CA ASP A 557 -59.15 28.13 -1.00
C ASP A 557 -59.73 29.50 -1.35
N ASP A 558 -60.48 29.52 -2.44
CA ASP A 558 -61.48 30.54 -2.74
C ASP A 558 -62.56 30.51 -1.65
N GLN A 559 -62.61 31.50 -0.84
CA GLN A 559 -63.85 31.92 -0.17
C GLN A 559 -63.90 33.45 -0.16
N GLU A 560 -64.30 34.02 -1.28
CA GLU A 560 -65.10 35.26 -1.28
C GLU A 560 -66.55 34.91 -0.95
N GLY A 561 -67.00 35.34 0.19
CA GLY A 561 -68.38 35.26 0.65
C GLY A 561 -68.77 36.57 1.24
N GLN A 562 -69.48 37.40 0.43
CA GLN A 562 -70.50 38.35 0.77
C GLN A 562 -70.75 38.67 2.26
N VAL A 563 -70.71 39.89 2.68
CA VAL A 563 -71.85 40.57 3.36
C VAL A 563 -71.65 42.10 3.38
N VAL A 564 -72.58 42.79 2.74
CA VAL A 564 -73.17 44.17 2.93
C VAL A 564 -72.19 45.32 3.16
#